data_3e2956db55720e839cb7b836bfd6e8d8
#
_entry.id   3e2956db55720e839cb7b836bfd6e8d8
#
_cell.length_a   1.000
_cell.length_b   1.000
_cell.length_c   1.000
_cell.angle_alpha   90.00
_cell.angle_beta   90.00
_cell.angle_gamma   90.00
#
_symmetry.space_group_name_H-M   'P 1'
#
loop_
_entity.id
_entity.type
_entity.pdbx_description
1 polymer ?
#
loop_
_entity_poly.entity_id
_entity_poly.type
_entity_poly.pdbx_seq_one_letter_code
_entity_poly.pdbx_strand_id
1 'polypeptide(L)'
;MPPPGQLVTNPYSILDVTDLVFIDPVGTGFSRAAPGVDPKKFYSLRGDIESVGDFIRLWTTRNERWASPKFIAGESYGTTRSAGLALHLQQRHGMYLNGLVMISSILNWQNQEIHPGNDTAYITHLPTYAATAWFHQRLGEDQSRDLRSFLDEVEAFAIGDYATALIQGDWLSETEQHSIGQRLARYTGLSLEYVKSTNLRIANWRFVKELLRTDGKTVGRLDTRFIGFDRDSAGERSEYDPASEAVGVGYVTLLNDYLRRDLGYETDLVFRASARLWRDWTWDENTNRYVNVSEDLRQAVTRNPALEVLFTSGYYDLATPYFDTPFSVAHLGLPEELRHNISIAYYEAGHMMYIREADHAKFKQDVAAFIRAATPTQ
;
A
#
# COMPACT_ATOMS: atom_id res chain seq x y z
N MET A 1 -2.11 21.93 -4.31
CA MET A 1 -3.31 22.79 -4.16
C MET A 1 -2.98 23.88 -3.14
N PRO A 2 -3.21 25.17 -3.43
CA PRO A 2 -2.98 26.22 -2.43
C PRO A 2 -3.99 26.10 -1.28
N PRO A 3 -3.57 26.31 -0.01
CA PRO A 3 -4.49 26.31 1.11
C PRO A 3 -5.51 27.48 1.04
N PRO A 4 -6.76 27.32 1.50
CA PRO A 4 -7.28 26.18 2.26
C PRO A 4 -7.77 25.02 1.40
N GLY A 5 -7.71 25.13 0.05
CA GLY A 5 -8.34 24.18 -0.87
C GLY A 5 -9.83 24.46 -1.05
N GLN A 6 -10.52 23.56 -1.78
CA GLN A 6 -11.94 23.66 -2.04
C GLN A 6 -12.61 22.28 -2.06
N LEU A 7 -13.75 22.15 -1.40
CA LEU A 7 -14.63 21.00 -1.54
C LEU A 7 -15.34 21.06 -2.90
N VAL A 8 -15.33 19.96 -3.60
CA VAL A 8 -16.05 19.81 -4.88
C VAL A 8 -16.88 18.52 -4.84
N THR A 9 -17.93 18.46 -5.66
CA THR A 9 -18.68 17.22 -5.82
C THR A 9 -17.78 16.11 -6.36
N ASN A 10 -17.84 14.91 -5.74
CA ASN A 10 -17.12 13.73 -6.22
C ASN A 10 -17.96 12.97 -7.26
N PRO A 11 -17.64 13.07 -8.57
CA PRO A 11 -18.37 12.35 -9.62
C PRO A 11 -18.04 10.84 -9.63
N TYR A 12 -17.01 10.43 -8.89
CA TYR A 12 -16.53 9.06 -8.85
C TYR A 12 -16.86 8.34 -7.54
N SER A 13 -17.88 8.81 -6.83
CA SER A 13 -18.40 8.14 -5.64
C SER A 13 -18.92 6.74 -5.97
N ILE A 14 -18.73 5.77 -5.06
CA ILE A 14 -19.28 4.41 -5.17
C ILE A 14 -20.62 4.25 -4.43
N LEU A 15 -21.22 5.33 -3.96
CA LEU A 15 -22.53 5.31 -3.29
C LEU A 15 -23.68 4.86 -4.18
N ASP A 16 -23.47 4.81 -5.50
CA ASP A 16 -24.42 4.24 -6.46
C ASP A 16 -24.46 2.70 -6.45
N VAL A 17 -23.51 2.04 -5.81
CA VAL A 17 -23.40 0.56 -5.77
C VAL A 17 -23.32 -0.01 -4.36
N THR A 18 -23.04 0.79 -3.35
CA THR A 18 -22.90 0.34 -1.95
C THR A 18 -23.10 1.48 -0.94
N ASP A 19 -23.49 1.13 0.28
CA ASP A 19 -23.35 2.02 1.43
C ASP A 19 -21.88 2.06 1.89
N LEU A 20 -21.46 3.19 2.50
CA LEU A 20 -20.11 3.36 3.02
C LEU A 20 -20.15 3.55 4.54
N VAL A 21 -19.33 2.81 5.25
CA VAL A 21 -19.10 2.95 6.69
C VAL A 21 -17.61 3.21 6.91
N PHE A 22 -17.27 4.44 7.31
CA PHE A 22 -15.89 4.80 7.64
C PHE A 22 -15.64 4.51 9.11
N ILE A 23 -14.54 3.79 9.39
CA ILE A 23 -14.17 3.38 10.74
C ILE A 23 -12.92 4.15 11.17
N ASP A 24 -13.00 4.85 12.30
CA ASP A 24 -11.83 5.35 13.01
C ASP A 24 -11.38 4.28 14.03
N PRO A 25 -10.32 3.51 13.78
CA PRO A 25 -9.75 2.62 14.78
C PRO A 25 -9.36 3.38 16.04
N VAL A 26 -9.37 2.69 17.20
CA VAL A 26 -9.10 3.34 18.50
C VAL A 26 -7.76 4.09 18.47
N GLY A 27 -7.80 5.36 18.82
CA GLY A 27 -6.65 6.28 18.82
C GLY A 27 -6.50 7.10 17.55
N THR A 28 -7.27 6.84 16.50
CA THR A 28 -7.29 7.61 15.24
C THR A 28 -8.55 8.47 15.15
N GLY A 29 -8.61 9.36 14.17
CA GLY A 29 -9.77 10.22 13.93
C GLY A 29 -10.29 10.85 15.23
N PHE A 30 -11.57 10.66 15.50
CA PHE A 30 -12.20 11.03 16.78
C PHE A 30 -12.28 9.85 17.77
N SER A 31 -11.90 8.63 17.39
CA SER A 31 -12.01 7.46 18.26
C SER A 31 -10.98 7.49 19.39
N ARG A 32 -11.43 7.22 20.62
CA ARG A 32 -10.60 7.18 21.84
C ARG A 32 -10.97 5.95 22.65
N ALA A 33 -9.98 5.42 23.39
CA ALA A 33 -10.26 4.43 24.42
C ALA A 33 -11.22 5.02 25.49
N ALA A 34 -12.13 4.18 25.99
CA ALA A 34 -13.04 4.60 27.05
C ALA A 34 -12.27 5.00 28.33
N PRO A 35 -12.82 5.88 29.18
CA PRO A 35 -12.18 6.24 30.45
C PRO A 35 -11.83 5.01 31.28
N GLY A 36 -10.58 4.95 31.76
CA GLY A 36 -10.07 3.84 32.56
C GLY A 36 -9.56 2.62 31.73
N VAL A 37 -9.70 2.64 30.42
CA VAL A 37 -9.15 1.61 29.52
C VAL A 37 -7.78 2.05 29.00
N ASP A 38 -6.77 1.19 29.18
CA ASP A 38 -5.45 1.44 28.59
C ASP A 38 -5.53 1.37 27.07
N PRO A 39 -5.22 2.45 26.32
CA PRO A 39 -5.29 2.49 24.88
C PRO A 39 -4.30 1.52 24.21
N LYS A 40 -3.22 1.12 24.88
CA LYS A 40 -2.23 0.18 24.34
C LYS A 40 -2.81 -1.20 24.01
N LYS A 41 -3.94 -1.57 24.62
CA LYS A 41 -4.67 -2.80 24.24
C LYS A 41 -5.04 -2.87 22.76
N PHE A 42 -5.18 -1.71 22.11
CA PHE A 42 -5.61 -1.59 20.72
C PHE A 42 -4.43 -1.39 19.77
N TYR A 43 -3.21 -1.21 20.30
CA TYR A 43 -2.02 -0.85 19.52
C TYR A 43 -1.13 -2.08 19.29
N SER A 44 -1.73 -3.12 18.74
CA SER A 44 -1.08 -4.31 18.21
C SER A 44 -1.92 -4.84 17.04
N LEU A 45 -1.34 -5.71 16.20
CA LEU A 45 -2.09 -6.31 15.09
C LEU A 45 -3.35 -7.01 15.59
N ARG A 46 -3.21 -7.83 16.63
CA ARG A 46 -4.33 -8.56 17.23
C ARG A 46 -5.35 -7.64 17.87
N GLY A 47 -4.92 -6.69 18.70
CA GLY A 47 -5.81 -5.75 19.39
C GLY A 47 -6.60 -4.87 18.42
N ASP A 48 -5.97 -4.49 17.31
CA ASP A 48 -6.59 -3.73 16.23
C ASP A 48 -7.65 -4.57 15.50
N ILE A 49 -7.31 -5.78 15.06
CA ILE A 49 -8.24 -6.71 14.39
C ILE A 49 -9.44 -7.04 15.29
N GLU A 50 -9.21 -7.38 16.57
CA GLU A 50 -10.27 -7.72 17.50
C GLU A 50 -11.23 -6.54 17.74
N SER A 51 -10.69 -5.34 17.97
CA SER A 51 -11.52 -4.16 18.24
C SER A 51 -12.33 -3.69 17.02
N VAL A 52 -11.72 -3.70 15.84
CA VAL A 52 -12.41 -3.34 14.60
C VAL A 52 -13.43 -4.42 14.22
N GLY A 53 -13.11 -5.70 14.42
CA GLY A 53 -14.05 -6.82 14.23
C GLY A 53 -15.29 -6.73 15.13
N ASP A 54 -15.09 -6.40 16.41
CA ASP A 54 -16.19 -6.17 17.35
C ASP A 54 -17.04 -4.95 16.96
N PHE A 55 -16.41 -3.88 16.47
CA PHE A 55 -17.14 -2.72 15.93
C PHE A 55 -18.00 -3.13 14.74
N ILE A 56 -17.44 -3.83 13.75
CA ILE A 56 -18.16 -4.29 12.55
C ILE A 56 -19.38 -5.13 12.95
N ARG A 57 -19.18 -6.12 13.83
CA ARG A 57 -20.28 -6.97 14.33
C ARG A 57 -21.35 -6.13 15.00
N LEU A 58 -20.97 -5.21 15.90
CA LEU A 58 -21.91 -4.41 16.66
C LEU A 58 -22.68 -3.44 15.77
N TRP A 59 -21.99 -2.77 14.84
CA TRP A 59 -22.61 -1.88 13.87
C TRP A 59 -23.62 -2.64 12.99
N THR A 60 -23.22 -3.80 12.45
CA THR A 60 -24.07 -4.67 11.62
C THR A 60 -25.33 -5.09 12.38
N THR A 61 -25.20 -5.40 13.68
CA THR A 61 -26.34 -5.79 14.54
C THR A 61 -27.28 -4.60 14.78
N ARG A 62 -26.74 -3.45 15.17
CA ARG A 62 -27.53 -2.26 15.49
C ARG A 62 -28.27 -1.66 14.31
N ASN A 63 -27.72 -1.83 13.11
CA ASN A 63 -28.30 -1.32 11.88
C ASN A 63 -29.05 -2.40 11.07
N GLU A 64 -29.28 -3.59 11.65
CA GLU A 64 -30.05 -4.68 11.03
C GLU A 64 -29.52 -5.13 9.66
N ARG A 65 -28.16 -5.14 9.49
CA ARG A 65 -27.49 -5.41 8.21
C ARG A 65 -26.86 -6.80 8.11
N TRP A 66 -27.30 -7.78 8.93
CA TRP A 66 -26.74 -9.14 8.88
C TRP A 66 -26.91 -9.81 7.53
N ALA A 67 -28.05 -9.65 6.88
CA ALA A 67 -28.34 -10.23 5.56
C ALA A 67 -27.75 -9.45 4.38
N SER A 68 -27.19 -8.25 4.58
CA SER A 68 -26.58 -7.47 3.51
C SER A 68 -25.27 -8.09 3.05
N PRO A 69 -24.93 -8.05 1.74
CA PRO A 69 -23.57 -8.31 1.28
C PRO A 69 -22.57 -7.40 1.98
N LYS A 70 -21.39 -7.93 2.30
CA LYS A 70 -20.39 -7.22 3.11
C LYS A 70 -19.03 -7.19 2.40
N PHE A 71 -18.47 -6.00 2.35
CA PHE A 71 -17.16 -5.72 1.78
C PHE A 71 -16.30 -4.99 2.81
N ILE A 72 -15.00 -5.22 2.78
CA ILE A 72 -14.02 -4.42 3.53
C ILE A 72 -13.06 -3.80 2.52
N ALA A 73 -12.85 -2.50 2.62
CA ALA A 73 -11.80 -1.78 1.92
C ALA A 73 -10.72 -1.35 2.92
N GLY A 74 -9.48 -1.67 2.63
CA GLY A 74 -8.33 -1.24 3.41
C GLY A 74 -7.24 -0.69 2.51
N GLU A 75 -6.55 0.35 3.00
CA GLU A 75 -5.41 0.94 2.31
C GLU A 75 -4.16 0.80 3.16
N SER A 76 -3.00 0.50 2.52
CA SER A 76 -1.72 0.41 3.22
C SER A 76 -1.78 -0.62 4.36
N TYR A 77 -1.42 -0.26 5.60
CA TYR A 77 -1.64 -1.11 6.78
C TYR A 77 -3.10 -1.61 6.91
N GLY A 78 -4.06 -0.83 6.41
CA GLY A 78 -5.46 -1.26 6.35
C GLY A 78 -5.68 -2.56 5.58
N THR A 79 -4.80 -2.93 4.66
CA THR A 79 -4.85 -4.22 3.95
C THR A 79 -4.36 -5.38 4.82
N THR A 80 -3.31 -5.15 5.63
CA THR A 80 -2.88 -6.08 6.69
C THR A 80 -4.04 -6.35 7.66
N ARG A 81 -4.73 -5.28 8.12
CA ARG A 81 -5.94 -5.40 8.94
C ARG A 81 -7.05 -6.16 8.21
N SER A 82 -7.33 -5.83 6.95
CA SER A 82 -8.45 -6.43 6.19
C SER A 82 -8.28 -7.94 5.99
N ALA A 83 -7.07 -8.40 5.72
CA ALA A 83 -6.76 -9.83 5.61
C ALA A 83 -7.01 -10.56 6.94
N GLY A 84 -6.49 -10.04 8.05
CA GLY A 84 -6.74 -10.58 9.38
C GLY A 84 -8.22 -10.52 9.80
N LEU A 85 -8.92 -9.41 9.47
CA LEU A 85 -10.36 -9.25 9.74
C LEU A 85 -11.21 -10.27 8.99
N ALA A 86 -10.88 -10.60 7.74
CA ALA A 86 -11.64 -11.57 6.96
C ALA A 86 -11.71 -12.91 7.68
N LEU A 87 -10.58 -13.41 8.16
CA LEU A 87 -10.53 -14.66 8.93
C LEU A 87 -11.15 -14.51 10.33
N HIS A 88 -10.86 -13.42 11.03
CA HIS A 88 -11.40 -13.15 12.37
C HIS A 88 -12.93 -13.11 12.39
N LEU A 89 -13.54 -12.38 11.45
CA LEU A 89 -15.01 -12.26 11.35
C LEU A 89 -15.67 -13.62 11.08
N GLN A 90 -15.07 -14.45 10.22
CA GLN A 90 -15.55 -15.82 9.97
C GLN A 90 -15.49 -16.68 11.23
N GLN A 91 -14.34 -16.69 11.89
CA GLN A 91 -14.09 -17.60 13.02
C GLN A 91 -14.77 -17.15 14.30
N ARG A 92 -14.76 -15.86 14.59
CA ARG A 92 -15.24 -15.30 15.85
C ARG A 92 -16.72 -14.96 15.83
N HIS A 93 -17.21 -14.49 14.68
CA HIS A 93 -18.57 -13.95 14.59
C HIS A 93 -19.47 -14.68 13.58
N GLY A 94 -18.97 -15.71 12.88
CA GLY A 94 -19.72 -16.37 11.81
C GLY A 94 -20.13 -15.43 10.69
N MET A 95 -19.39 -14.32 10.52
CA MET A 95 -19.66 -13.31 9.51
C MET A 95 -18.76 -13.52 8.30
N TYR A 96 -19.36 -13.89 7.18
CA TYR A 96 -18.66 -14.12 5.91
C TYR A 96 -18.77 -12.88 5.03
N LEU A 97 -17.63 -12.47 4.45
CA LEU A 97 -17.55 -11.33 3.56
C LEU A 97 -17.79 -11.78 2.11
N ASN A 98 -18.32 -10.88 1.30
CA ASN A 98 -18.42 -11.05 -0.15
C ASN A 98 -17.13 -10.62 -0.85
N GLY A 99 -16.46 -9.58 -0.36
CA GLY A 99 -15.22 -9.13 -0.99
C GLY A 99 -14.32 -8.29 -0.12
N LEU A 100 -13.05 -8.25 -0.54
CA LEU A 100 -12.02 -7.36 -0.02
C LEU A 100 -11.50 -6.45 -1.13
N VAL A 101 -11.40 -5.15 -0.86
CA VAL A 101 -10.71 -4.18 -1.72
C VAL A 101 -9.41 -3.78 -1.02
N MET A 102 -8.30 -4.25 -1.56
CA MET A 102 -6.96 -4.15 -0.99
C MET A 102 -6.16 -3.07 -1.72
N ILE A 103 -6.15 -1.86 -1.17
CA ILE A 103 -5.57 -0.68 -1.81
C ILE A 103 -4.13 -0.52 -1.35
N SER A 104 -3.17 -0.51 -2.30
CA SER A 104 -1.74 -0.34 -2.00
C SER A 104 -1.30 -1.29 -0.89
N SER A 105 -1.32 -2.59 -1.20
CA SER A 105 -1.35 -3.67 -0.22
C SER A 105 0.00 -3.97 0.44
N ILE A 106 -0.08 -4.45 1.68
CA ILE A 106 1.02 -5.10 2.40
C ILE A 106 0.47 -6.31 3.17
N LEU A 107 0.77 -7.52 2.69
CA LEU A 107 0.40 -8.79 3.33
C LEU A 107 1.55 -9.40 4.13
N ASN A 108 2.75 -9.34 3.58
CA ASN A 108 3.97 -9.83 4.22
C ASN A 108 5.00 -8.70 4.31
N TRP A 109 5.27 -8.23 5.51
CA TRP A 109 6.16 -7.10 5.76
C TRP A 109 7.62 -7.40 5.39
N GLN A 110 8.02 -8.67 5.34
CA GLN A 110 9.33 -9.06 4.82
C GLN A 110 9.60 -8.51 3.42
N ASN A 111 8.57 -8.45 2.59
CA ASN A 111 8.71 -8.01 1.20
C ASN A 111 9.03 -6.50 1.07
N GLN A 112 8.86 -5.73 2.14
CA GLN A 112 8.99 -4.26 2.11
C GLN A 112 10.03 -3.72 3.10
N GLU A 113 10.37 -4.48 4.13
CA GLU A 113 11.30 -4.06 5.17
C GLU A 113 12.76 -4.16 4.70
N ILE A 114 13.37 -3.00 4.44
CA ILE A 114 14.76 -2.89 3.99
C ILE A 114 15.69 -2.83 5.19
N HIS A 115 16.39 -3.93 5.43
CA HIS A 115 17.45 -4.01 6.44
C HIS A 115 18.49 -5.10 6.08
N PRO A 116 19.68 -5.11 6.70
CA PRO A 116 20.68 -6.15 6.47
C PRO A 116 20.11 -7.55 6.71
N GLY A 117 20.35 -8.46 5.78
CA GLY A 117 19.88 -9.84 5.83
C GLY A 117 18.49 -10.09 5.23
N ASN A 118 17.81 -9.06 4.76
CA ASN A 118 16.56 -9.21 4.01
C ASN A 118 16.71 -8.73 2.57
N ASP A 119 16.91 -9.64 1.66
CA ASP A 119 17.09 -9.33 0.23
C ASP A 119 15.74 -9.26 -0.53
N THR A 120 14.67 -9.83 -0.01
CA THR A 120 13.35 -9.84 -0.67
C THR A 120 12.83 -8.43 -0.95
N ALA A 121 13.04 -7.50 -0.02
CA ALA A 121 12.60 -6.11 -0.19
C ALA A 121 13.27 -5.41 -1.38
N TYR A 122 14.53 -5.69 -1.70
CA TYR A 122 15.21 -5.12 -2.85
C TYR A 122 14.64 -5.66 -4.17
N ILE A 123 14.23 -6.93 -4.18
CA ILE A 123 13.61 -7.59 -5.33
C ILE A 123 12.26 -6.92 -5.64
N THR A 124 11.40 -6.76 -4.63
CA THR A 124 10.05 -6.21 -4.81
C THR A 124 10.02 -4.72 -5.12
N HIS A 125 11.03 -3.95 -4.68
CA HIS A 125 11.13 -2.52 -4.96
C HIS A 125 11.65 -2.21 -6.38
N LEU A 126 12.46 -3.09 -6.97
CA LEU A 126 13.14 -2.80 -8.24
C LEU A 126 12.18 -2.41 -9.38
N PRO A 127 11.04 -3.09 -9.61
CA PRO A 127 10.13 -2.68 -10.67
C PRO A 127 9.53 -1.27 -10.47
N THR A 128 9.28 -0.86 -9.21
CA THR A 128 8.83 0.51 -8.91
C THR A 128 9.93 1.54 -9.15
N TYR A 129 11.21 1.22 -8.87
CA TYR A 129 12.32 2.10 -9.26
C TYR A 129 12.38 2.30 -10.76
N ALA A 130 12.19 1.23 -11.53
CA ALA A 130 12.17 1.29 -12.98
C ALA A 130 11.00 2.12 -13.52
N ALA A 131 9.80 1.95 -12.99
CA ALA A 131 8.65 2.78 -13.32
C ALA A 131 8.91 4.26 -13.02
N THR A 132 9.51 4.55 -11.86
CA THR A 132 9.87 5.92 -11.45
C THR A 132 10.90 6.54 -12.39
N ALA A 133 11.97 5.80 -12.72
CA ALA A 133 13.00 6.25 -13.65
C ALA A 133 12.42 6.50 -15.05
N TRP A 134 11.50 5.65 -15.49
CA TRP A 134 10.74 5.83 -16.73
C TRP A 134 9.94 7.13 -16.72
N PHE A 135 9.18 7.39 -15.65
CA PHE A 135 8.38 8.61 -15.51
C PHE A 135 9.24 9.88 -15.56
N HIS A 136 10.38 9.86 -14.88
CA HIS A 136 11.31 11.00 -14.81
C HIS A 136 12.31 11.09 -15.97
N GLN A 137 12.13 10.28 -17.02
CA GLN A 137 12.95 10.29 -18.23
C GLN A 137 14.46 10.07 -17.96
N ARG A 138 14.76 9.02 -17.18
CA ARG A 138 16.13 8.67 -16.77
C ARG A 138 16.67 7.39 -17.42
N LEU A 139 15.97 6.77 -18.39
CA LEU A 139 16.28 5.43 -18.89
C LEU A 139 17.04 5.38 -20.22
N GLY A 140 17.48 6.50 -20.78
CA GLY A 140 18.20 6.48 -22.05
C GLY A 140 17.39 5.85 -23.19
N GLU A 141 17.89 4.78 -23.82
CA GLU A 141 17.22 4.12 -24.94
C GLU A 141 15.89 3.45 -24.58
N ASP A 142 15.73 2.98 -23.34
CA ASP A 142 14.50 2.35 -22.86
C ASP A 142 13.36 3.35 -22.67
N GLN A 143 13.64 4.65 -22.72
CA GLN A 143 12.65 5.70 -22.48
C GLN A 143 11.49 5.69 -23.48
N SER A 144 11.70 5.22 -24.69
CA SER A 144 10.69 5.15 -25.75
C SER A 144 9.81 3.90 -25.69
N ARG A 145 10.08 2.98 -24.77
CA ARG A 145 9.33 1.72 -24.64
C ARG A 145 7.99 1.95 -23.95
N ASP A 146 7.01 1.13 -24.30
CA ASP A 146 5.78 1.00 -23.51
C ASP A 146 6.10 0.58 -22.07
N LEU A 147 5.50 1.27 -21.11
CA LEU A 147 5.80 1.08 -19.69
C LEU A 147 5.56 -0.37 -19.25
N ARG A 148 4.42 -0.98 -19.62
CA ARG A 148 4.11 -2.34 -19.17
C ARG A 148 5.11 -3.36 -19.70
N SER A 149 5.39 -3.29 -21.00
CA SER A 149 6.39 -4.18 -21.64
C SER A 149 7.80 -4.00 -21.06
N PHE A 150 8.16 -2.79 -20.68
CA PHE A 150 9.42 -2.53 -19.98
C PHE A 150 9.43 -3.15 -18.59
N LEU A 151 8.34 -2.98 -17.83
CA LEU A 151 8.24 -3.54 -16.48
C LEU A 151 8.18 -5.07 -16.47
N ASP A 152 7.61 -5.73 -17.49
CA ASP A 152 7.65 -7.20 -17.62
C ASP A 152 9.08 -7.73 -17.65
N GLU A 153 9.98 -7.04 -18.37
CA GLU A 153 11.41 -7.38 -18.41
C GLU A 153 12.08 -7.18 -17.04
N VAL A 154 11.76 -6.06 -16.36
CA VAL A 154 12.33 -5.74 -15.05
C VAL A 154 11.85 -6.72 -13.97
N GLU A 155 10.58 -7.07 -13.99
CA GLU A 155 9.99 -8.06 -13.07
C GLU A 155 10.64 -9.43 -13.23
N ALA A 156 10.82 -9.90 -14.48
CA ALA A 156 11.52 -11.15 -14.76
C ALA A 156 12.98 -11.12 -14.27
N PHE A 157 13.67 -9.99 -14.46
CA PHE A 157 15.02 -9.82 -13.94
C PHE A 157 15.03 -9.80 -12.40
N ALA A 158 14.08 -9.13 -11.77
CA ALA A 158 14.02 -9.00 -10.32
C ALA A 158 13.92 -10.35 -9.61
N ILE A 159 13.04 -11.24 -10.08
CA ILE A 159 12.85 -12.59 -9.49
C ILE A 159 13.84 -13.63 -10.02
N GLY A 160 14.59 -13.34 -11.08
CA GLY A 160 15.56 -14.23 -11.70
C GLY A 160 17.00 -13.90 -11.33
N ASP A 161 17.70 -13.24 -12.25
CA ASP A 161 19.13 -12.99 -12.12
C ASP A 161 19.47 -12.11 -10.90
N TYR A 162 18.66 -11.09 -10.62
CA TYR A 162 18.91 -10.21 -9.49
C TYR A 162 18.71 -10.93 -8.14
N ALA A 163 17.62 -11.69 -7.99
CA ALA A 163 17.40 -12.50 -6.78
C ALA A 163 18.53 -13.50 -6.56
N THR A 164 18.98 -14.17 -7.63
CA THR A 164 20.11 -15.11 -7.57
C THR A 164 21.40 -14.40 -7.14
N ALA A 165 21.68 -13.23 -7.71
CA ALA A 165 22.85 -12.44 -7.36
C ALA A 165 22.84 -11.99 -5.88
N LEU A 166 21.68 -11.54 -5.37
CA LEU A 166 21.54 -11.15 -3.97
C LEU A 166 21.80 -12.32 -3.01
N ILE A 167 21.29 -13.53 -3.34
CA ILE A 167 21.50 -14.75 -2.54
C ILE A 167 22.98 -15.18 -2.56
N GLN A 168 23.67 -15.02 -3.68
CA GLN A 168 25.10 -15.36 -3.78
C GLN A 168 26.00 -14.40 -2.98
N GLY A 169 25.60 -13.13 -2.87
CA GLY A 169 26.38 -12.15 -2.09
C GLY A 169 27.83 -12.07 -2.54
N ASP A 170 28.80 -12.26 -1.63
CA ASP A 170 30.22 -12.18 -1.90
C ASP A 170 30.78 -13.38 -2.68
N TRP A 171 29.97 -14.39 -3.01
CA TRP A 171 30.36 -15.47 -3.92
C TRP A 171 30.28 -15.07 -5.39
N LEU A 172 29.64 -13.94 -5.70
CA LEU A 172 29.65 -13.37 -7.05
C LEU A 172 31.09 -12.99 -7.47
N SER A 173 31.47 -13.39 -8.67
CA SER A 173 32.68 -12.85 -9.28
C SER A 173 32.54 -11.37 -9.61
N GLU A 174 33.64 -10.63 -9.71
CA GLU A 174 33.63 -9.21 -10.10
C GLU A 174 32.93 -8.97 -11.46
N THR A 175 33.05 -9.92 -12.38
CA THR A 175 32.41 -9.85 -13.70
C THR A 175 30.89 -9.99 -13.59
N GLU A 176 30.41 -10.93 -12.79
CA GLU A 176 28.96 -11.10 -12.53
C GLU A 176 28.39 -9.90 -11.78
N GLN A 177 29.05 -9.43 -10.72
CA GLN A 177 28.65 -8.24 -9.98
C GLN A 177 28.56 -7.01 -10.91
N HIS A 178 29.53 -6.85 -11.81
CA HIS A 178 29.53 -5.77 -12.81
C HIS A 178 28.35 -5.90 -13.78
N SER A 179 28.09 -7.08 -14.29
CA SER A 179 26.98 -7.35 -15.22
C SER A 179 25.61 -7.06 -14.59
N ILE A 180 25.38 -7.54 -13.39
CA ILE A 180 24.13 -7.25 -12.63
C ILE A 180 24.03 -5.75 -12.33
N GLY A 181 25.14 -5.11 -11.93
CA GLY A 181 25.20 -3.68 -11.69
C GLY A 181 24.84 -2.83 -12.90
N GLN A 182 25.30 -3.22 -14.09
CA GLN A 182 24.95 -2.55 -15.36
C GLN A 182 23.42 -2.63 -15.64
N ARG A 183 22.83 -3.80 -15.45
CA ARG A 183 21.38 -3.96 -15.62
C ARG A 183 20.58 -3.16 -14.60
N LEU A 184 20.99 -3.16 -13.32
CA LEU A 184 20.38 -2.33 -12.30
C LEU A 184 20.48 -0.83 -12.65
N ALA A 185 21.66 -0.36 -13.08
CA ALA A 185 21.85 1.02 -13.51
C ALA A 185 20.91 1.39 -14.67
N ARG A 186 20.81 0.51 -15.69
CA ARG A 186 19.91 0.67 -16.82
C ARG A 186 18.46 0.78 -16.40
N TYR A 187 17.99 -0.08 -15.47
CA TYR A 187 16.58 -0.10 -15.06
C TYR A 187 16.23 1.02 -14.07
N THR A 188 17.17 1.42 -13.22
CA THR A 188 16.91 2.41 -12.17
C THR A 188 17.21 3.85 -12.56
N GLY A 189 17.92 4.05 -13.70
CA GLY A 189 18.41 5.36 -14.11
C GLY A 189 19.53 5.92 -13.23
N LEU A 190 20.08 5.11 -12.32
CA LEU A 190 21.21 5.48 -11.46
C LEU A 190 22.55 5.16 -12.15
N SER A 191 23.63 5.80 -11.70
CA SER A 191 24.96 5.47 -12.23
C SER A 191 25.41 4.10 -11.77
N LEU A 192 26.18 3.40 -12.63
CA LEU A 192 26.79 2.11 -12.27
C LEU A 192 27.67 2.22 -11.01
N GLU A 193 28.39 3.32 -10.87
CA GLU A 193 29.23 3.59 -9.71
C GLU A 193 28.38 3.63 -8.42
N TYR A 194 27.26 4.33 -8.45
CA TYR A 194 26.33 4.40 -7.32
C TYR A 194 25.75 3.00 -7.00
N VAL A 195 25.26 2.27 -8.00
CA VAL A 195 24.73 0.91 -7.81
C VAL A 195 25.78 -0.01 -7.17
N LYS A 196 27.04 0.04 -7.65
CA LYS A 196 28.14 -0.73 -7.05
C LYS A 196 28.43 -0.31 -5.61
N SER A 197 28.40 0.99 -5.31
CA SER A 197 28.65 1.49 -3.95
C SER A 197 27.58 1.06 -2.93
N THR A 198 26.41 0.65 -3.39
CA THR A 198 25.34 0.08 -2.55
C THR A 198 25.41 -1.45 -2.42
N ASN A 199 26.43 -2.10 -2.95
CA ASN A 199 26.53 -3.56 -3.06
C ASN A 199 25.28 -4.17 -3.72
N LEU A 200 24.81 -3.56 -4.80
CA LEU A 200 23.59 -3.92 -5.57
C LEU A 200 22.27 -3.78 -4.76
N ARG A 201 22.29 -3.28 -3.52
CA ARG A 201 21.16 -3.16 -2.60
C ARG A 201 20.75 -1.70 -2.42
N ILE A 202 19.95 -1.21 -3.36
CA ILE A 202 19.49 0.18 -3.37
C ILE A 202 18.31 0.32 -2.43
N ALA A 203 18.51 0.95 -1.27
CA ALA A 203 17.42 1.22 -0.33
C ALA A 203 16.48 2.32 -0.87
N ASN A 204 15.15 2.20 -0.60
CA ASN A 204 14.15 3.13 -1.13
C ASN A 204 14.41 4.60 -0.75
N TRP A 205 14.84 4.87 0.50
CA TRP A 205 15.20 6.25 0.93
C TRP A 205 16.43 6.80 0.21
N ARG A 206 17.35 5.93 -0.23
CA ARG A 206 18.49 6.32 -1.07
C ARG A 206 18.04 6.59 -2.50
N PHE A 207 17.19 5.73 -3.05
CA PHE A 207 16.66 5.87 -4.40
C PHE A 207 15.91 7.20 -4.58
N VAL A 208 14.98 7.55 -3.65
CA VAL A 208 14.20 8.80 -3.73
C VAL A 208 15.08 10.05 -3.70
N LYS A 209 16.22 9.99 -3.02
CA LYS A 209 17.18 11.10 -2.96
C LYS A 209 18.12 11.12 -4.16
N GLU A 210 18.52 9.95 -4.67
CA GLU A 210 19.56 9.82 -5.69
C GLU A 210 19.07 10.11 -7.11
N LEU A 211 17.87 9.64 -7.46
CA LEU A 211 17.37 9.67 -8.85
C LEU A 211 17.46 11.07 -9.51
N LEU A 212 17.09 12.11 -8.77
CA LEU A 212 17.09 13.49 -9.26
C LEU A 212 18.13 14.37 -8.54
N ARG A 213 19.13 13.77 -7.92
CA ARG A 213 20.18 14.50 -7.16
C ARG A 213 20.88 15.56 -7.98
N THR A 214 21.21 15.27 -9.24
CA THR A 214 21.89 16.21 -10.14
C THR A 214 21.05 17.42 -10.50
N ASP A 215 19.72 17.31 -10.39
CA ASP A 215 18.77 18.40 -10.60
C ASP A 215 18.49 19.18 -9.31
N GLY A 216 19.11 18.82 -8.19
CA GLY A 216 18.82 19.40 -6.88
C GLY A 216 17.44 19.05 -6.33
N LYS A 217 16.87 17.91 -6.73
CA LYS A 217 15.51 17.49 -6.39
C LYS A 217 15.48 16.12 -5.73
N THR A 218 14.37 15.82 -5.05
CA THR A 218 14.03 14.51 -4.50
C THR A 218 12.63 14.11 -4.97
N VAL A 219 12.36 12.81 -5.06
CA VAL A 219 11.02 12.29 -5.38
C VAL A 219 10.25 11.88 -4.12
N GLY A 220 8.94 11.79 -4.20
CA GLY A 220 8.10 11.31 -3.10
C GLY A 220 8.21 9.80 -2.88
N ARG A 221 7.97 9.35 -1.64
CA ARG A 221 7.86 7.92 -1.32
C ARG A 221 6.44 7.40 -1.54
N LEU A 222 5.43 8.17 -1.14
CA LEU A 222 4.03 7.79 -1.37
C LEU A 222 3.64 7.85 -2.86
N ASP A 223 4.24 8.75 -3.61
CA ASP A 223 4.06 8.84 -5.06
C ASP A 223 5.31 9.47 -5.66
N THR A 224 6.09 8.66 -6.36
CA THR A 224 7.39 9.09 -6.89
C THR A 224 7.30 10.09 -8.05
N ARG A 225 6.11 10.39 -8.55
CA ARG A 225 5.89 11.45 -9.54
C ARG A 225 5.98 12.85 -8.93
N PHE A 226 5.71 12.99 -7.63
CA PHE A 226 5.88 14.23 -6.91
C PHE A 226 7.37 14.51 -6.66
N ILE A 227 7.75 15.75 -6.84
CA ILE A 227 9.13 16.22 -6.63
C ILE A 227 9.16 17.29 -5.54
N GLY A 228 10.25 17.32 -4.79
CA GLY A 228 10.51 18.31 -3.76
C GLY A 228 11.95 18.78 -3.78
N PHE A 229 12.28 19.69 -2.86
CA PHE A 229 13.58 20.29 -2.71
C PHE A 229 14.05 20.11 -1.27
N ASP A 230 15.24 19.56 -1.10
CA ASP A 230 15.94 19.53 0.18
C ASP A 230 16.84 20.76 0.30
N ARG A 231 17.37 21.04 1.49
CA ARG A 231 18.33 22.12 1.73
C ARG A 231 19.53 22.02 0.81
N ASP A 232 20.00 20.81 0.57
CA ASP A 232 21.14 20.53 -0.32
C ASP A 232 21.00 19.12 -0.94
N SER A 233 21.85 18.84 -1.92
CA SER A 233 21.87 17.56 -2.61
C SER A 233 22.67 16.49 -1.88
N ALA A 234 23.35 16.80 -0.78
CA ALA A 234 24.10 15.83 0.03
C ALA A 234 23.17 14.95 0.87
N GLY A 235 23.74 13.97 1.51
CA GLY A 235 22.98 13.06 2.38
C GLY A 235 22.28 11.93 1.64
N GLU A 236 21.76 10.97 2.42
CA GLU A 236 21.14 9.75 1.92
C GLU A 236 19.61 9.77 1.93
N ARG A 237 19.01 10.71 2.65
CA ARG A 237 17.58 10.80 2.88
C ARG A 237 17.05 12.16 2.51
N SER A 238 15.84 12.21 1.98
CA SER A 238 15.09 13.46 1.84
C SER A 238 14.64 13.97 3.22
N GLU A 239 14.50 15.29 3.34
CA GLU A 239 14.06 15.96 4.58
C GLU A 239 12.57 15.69 4.85
N TYR A 240 11.77 15.47 3.81
CA TYR A 240 10.34 15.21 3.87
C TYR A 240 9.88 14.39 2.66
N ASP A 241 8.64 13.95 2.66
CA ASP A 241 8.01 13.30 1.51
C ASP A 241 7.16 14.32 0.73
N PRO A 242 7.59 14.74 -0.47
CA PRO A 242 6.85 15.71 -1.27
C PRO A 242 5.41 15.31 -1.59
N ALA A 243 5.14 14.01 -1.74
CA ALA A 243 3.79 13.52 -1.99
C ALA A 243 2.90 13.70 -0.77
N SER A 244 3.40 13.34 0.43
CA SER A 244 2.67 13.55 1.70
C SER A 244 2.28 15.02 1.90
N GLU A 245 3.22 15.93 1.68
CA GLU A 245 2.96 17.37 1.84
C GLU A 245 1.97 17.90 0.80
N ALA A 246 2.10 17.48 -0.46
CA ALA A 246 1.19 17.93 -1.52
C ALA A 246 -0.26 17.49 -1.29
N VAL A 247 -0.45 16.32 -0.70
CA VAL A 247 -1.78 15.73 -0.47
C VAL A 247 -2.34 16.15 0.90
N GLY A 248 -1.50 16.14 1.95
CA GLY A 248 -1.96 16.32 3.35
C GLY A 248 -2.57 17.68 3.65
N VAL A 249 -2.08 18.76 3.04
CA VAL A 249 -2.42 20.15 3.38
C VAL A 249 -3.92 20.46 3.24
N GLY A 250 -4.57 19.98 2.20
CA GLY A 250 -5.99 20.27 1.94
C GLY A 250 -6.96 19.40 2.75
N TYR A 251 -6.67 18.12 2.91
CA TYR A 251 -7.63 17.14 3.43
C TYR A 251 -8.02 17.39 4.89
N VAL A 252 -7.08 17.66 5.78
CA VAL A 252 -7.38 17.87 7.20
C VAL A 252 -8.25 19.11 7.39
N THR A 253 -7.93 20.20 6.68
CA THR A 253 -8.69 21.46 6.75
C THR A 253 -10.11 21.26 6.23
N LEU A 254 -10.23 20.69 5.04
CA LEU A 254 -11.54 20.53 4.39
C LEU A 254 -12.41 19.49 5.07
N LEU A 255 -11.82 18.40 5.61
CA LEU A 255 -12.56 17.42 6.38
C LEU A 255 -13.15 18.03 7.65
N ASN A 256 -12.37 18.83 8.39
CA ASN A 256 -12.88 19.50 9.59
C ASN A 256 -13.99 20.51 9.27
N ASP A 257 -13.88 21.22 8.14
CA ASP A 257 -14.92 22.14 7.68
C ASP A 257 -16.20 21.37 7.31
N TYR A 258 -16.08 20.32 6.50
CA TYR A 258 -17.18 19.46 6.07
C TYR A 258 -17.92 18.80 7.23
N LEU A 259 -17.19 18.22 8.17
CA LEU A 259 -17.80 17.56 9.35
C LEU A 259 -18.67 18.54 10.16
N ARG A 260 -18.21 19.79 10.31
CA ARG A 260 -18.92 20.79 11.10
C ARG A 260 -20.07 21.45 10.36
N ARG A 261 -19.80 21.89 9.12
CA ARG A 261 -20.77 22.69 8.35
C ARG A 261 -21.83 21.84 7.66
N ASP A 262 -21.41 20.74 7.04
CA ASP A 262 -22.31 19.94 6.21
C ASP A 262 -22.94 18.80 7.02
N LEU A 263 -22.18 18.17 7.93
CA LEU A 263 -22.68 17.06 8.74
C LEU A 263 -23.15 17.47 10.14
N GLY A 264 -22.95 18.73 10.56
CA GLY A 264 -23.37 19.23 11.86
C GLY A 264 -22.71 18.52 13.05
N TYR A 265 -21.51 17.93 12.85
CA TYR A 265 -20.80 17.22 13.91
C TYR A 265 -19.99 18.20 14.74
N GLU A 266 -20.46 18.50 15.95
CA GLU A 266 -19.83 19.42 16.88
C GLU A 266 -19.03 18.68 17.93
N THR A 267 -17.74 18.98 18.02
CA THR A 267 -16.83 18.46 19.05
C THR A 267 -15.57 19.32 19.14
N ASP A 268 -15.02 19.44 20.36
CA ASP A 268 -13.71 20.06 20.63
C ASP A 268 -12.56 19.04 20.56
N LEU A 269 -12.87 17.74 20.33
CA LEU A 269 -11.83 16.74 20.12
C LEU A 269 -11.04 17.03 18.87
N VAL A 270 -9.72 16.88 18.96
CA VAL A 270 -8.83 16.97 17.80
C VAL A 270 -9.01 15.74 16.92
N PHE A 271 -9.34 15.95 15.64
CA PHE A 271 -9.30 14.90 14.64
C PHE A 271 -7.84 14.47 14.39
N ARG A 272 -7.53 13.21 14.71
CA ARG A 272 -6.17 12.64 14.53
C ARG A 272 -6.02 12.04 13.15
N ALA A 273 -5.74 12.87 12.16
CA ALA A 273 -5.47 12.40 10.79
C ALA A 273 -4.20 11.55 10.72
N SER A 274 -3.18 11.92 11.50
CA SER A 274 -1.95 11.12 11.69
C SER A 274 -1.65 11.02 13.18
N ALA A 275 -2.05 9.91 13.78
CA ALA A 275 -1.92 9.70 15.23
C ALA A 275 -0.53 9.24 15.66
N ARG A 276 0.36 8.91 14.71
CA ARG A 276 1.71 8.37 14.95
C ARG A 276 1.72 7.19 15.92
N LEU A 277 0.70 6.33 15.88
CA LEU A 277 0.52 5.18 16.77
C LEU A 277 1.68 4.18 16.68
N TRP A 278 2.44 4.18 15.59
CA TRP A 278 3.62 3.35 15.40
C TRP A 278 4.67 3.49 16.53
N ARG A 279 4.64 4.59 17.30
CA ARG A 279 5.51 4.82 18.46
C ARG A 279 5.09 4.01 19.68
N ASP A 280 3.81 3.70 19.80
CA ASP A 280 3.21 2.99 20.93
C ASP A 280 2.76 1.56 20.54
N TRP A 281 2.94 1.21 19.26
CA TRP A 281 2.52 -0.07 18.71
C TRP A 281 3.44 -1.19 19.17
N THR A 282 2.87 -2.30 19.63
CA THR A 282 3.63 -3.49 19.95
C THR A 282 3.57 -4.53 18.84
N TRP A 283 4.72 -5.14 18.56
CA TRP A 283 4.87 -6.25 17.63
C TRP A 283 5.20 -7.57 18.36
N ASP A 284 4.99 -7.64 19.68
CA ASP A 284 5.42 -8.75 20.54
C ASP A 284 4.89 -10.11 20.08
N GLU A 285 3.70 -10.15 19.51
CA GLU A 285 3.12 -11.35 18.91
C GLU A 285 3.86 -11.86 17.66
N ASN A 286 4.72 -11.02 17.08
CA ASN A 286 5.56 -11.33 15.92
C ASN A 286 7.07 -11.37 16.30
N THR A 287 7.40 -11.64 17.55
CA THR A 287 8.80 -11.76 17.98
C THR A 287 9.56 -12.79 17.14
N ASN A 288 10.73 -12.39 16.62
CA ASN A 288 11.60 -13.17 15.73
C ASN A 288 10.98 -13.56 14.37
N ARG A 289 9.94 -12.87 13.92
CA ARG A 289 9.37 -13.03 12.57
C ARG A 289 8.79 -11.72 12.07
N TYR A 290 8.64 -11.59 10.76
CA TYR A 290 7.87 -10.49 10.17
C TYR A 290 6.38 -10.65 10.40
N VAL A 291 5.66 -9.55 10.44
CA VAL A 291 4.20 -9.55 10.30
C VAL A 291 3.85 -10.15 8.95
N ASN A 292 3.01 -11.15 8.94
CA ASN A 292 2.53 -11.79 7.71
C ASN A 292 1.10 -12.28 7.90
N VAL A 293 0.17 -11.69 7.17
CA VAL A 293 -1.26 -12.01 7.16
C VAL A 293 -1.70 -12.75 5.89
N SER A 294 -0.73 -13.17 5.07
CA SER A 294 -1.01 -13.94 3.85
C SER A 294 -1.72 -15.26 4.18
N GLU A 295 -1.33 -15.90 5.28
CA GLU A 295 -1.99 -17.14 5.73
C GLU A 295 -3.43 -16.89 6.21
N ASP A 296 -3.69 -15.75 6.87
CA ASP A 296 -5.05 -15.37 7.26
C ASP A 296 -5.94 -15.18 6.02
N LEU A 297 -5.43 -14.48 5.01
CA LEU A 297 -6.12 -14.29 3.74
C LEU A 297 -6.36 -15.64 3.04
N ARG A 298 -5.33 -16.50 2.94
CA ARG A 298 -5.45 -17.82 2.35
C ARG A 298 -6.53 -18.64 3.02
N GLN A 299 -6.54 -18.67 4.37
CA GLN A 299 -7.55 -19.38 5.13
C GLN A 299 -8.95 -18.78 4.94
N ALA A 300 -9.08 -17.45 4.90
CA ALA A 300 -10.36 -16.80 4.68
C ALA A 300 -10.96 -17.18 3.32
N VAL A 301 -10.18 -17.14 2.25
CA VAL A 301 -10.60 -17.55 0.90
C VAL A 301 -10.92 -19.05 0.85
N THR A 302 -10.06 -19.89 1.44
CA THR A 302 -10.28 -21.36 1.41
C THR A 302 -11.55 -21.79 2.18
N ARG A 303 -11.87 -21.10 3.27
CA ARG A 303 -13.08 -21.38 4.07
C ARG A 303 -14.34 -20.73 3.51
N ASN A 304 -14.18 -19.71 2.69
CA ASN A 304 -15.24 -19.02 1.98
C ASN A 304 -14.89 -18.93 0.49
N PRO A 305 -15.14 -19.98 -0.31
CA PRO A 305 -14.83 -19.98 -1.74
C PRO A 305 -15.58 -18.91 -2.56
N ALA A 306 -16.55 -18.23 -1.96
CA ALA A 306 -17.24 -17.08 -2.57
C ALA A 306 -16.62 -15.72 -2.18
N LEU A 307 -15.53 -15.71 -1.41
CA LEU A 307 -14.82 -14.47 -1.07
C LEU A 307 -13.97 -14.03 -2.25
N GLU A 308 -14.31 -12.90 -2.84
CA GLU A 308 -13.56 -12.26 -3.90
C GLU A 308 -12.57 -11.24 -3.32
N VAL A 309 -11.41 -11.06 -3.96
CA VAL A 309 -10.38 -10.11 -3.52
C VAL A 309 -9.88 -9.29 -4.70
N LEU A 310 -10.06 -7.98 -4.63
CA LEU A 310 -9.51 -7.02 -5.59
C LEU A 310 -8.31 -6.31 -4.95
N PHE A 311 -7.13 -6.50 -5.51
CA PHE A 311 -5.96 -5.69 -5.22
C PHE A 311 -5.88 -4.52 -6.20
N THR A 312 -5.52 -3.34 -5.69
CA THR A 312 -5.27 -2.15 -6.50
C THR A 312 -3.90 -1.57 -6.15
N SER A 313 -3.04 -1.39 -7.15
CA SER A 313 -1.64 -1.01 -6.95
C SER A 313 -1.21 0.07 -7.93
N GLY A 314 -0.55 1.11 -7.43
CA GLY A 314 0.02 2.19 -8.24
C GLY A 314 1.47 1.90 -8.63
N TYR A 315 1.83 2.07 -9.90
CA TYR A 315 3.19 1.82 -10.40
C TYR A 315 4.27 2.66 -9.73
N TYR A 316 3.90 3.82 -9.17
CA TYR A 316 4.82 4.82 -8.61
C TYR A 316 4.80 4.87 -7.08
N ASP A 317 4.30 3.81 -6.43
CA ASP A 317 4.22 3.68 -4.98
C ASP A 317 5.49 3.03 -4.41
N LEU A 318 6.28 3.78 -3.63
CA LEU A 318 7.44 3.25 -2.88
C LEU A 318 7.13 3.03 -1.39
N ALA A 319 5.91 3.29 -0.95
CA ALA A 319 5.46 2.92 0.39
C ALA A 319 5.06 1.45 0.44
N THR A 320 4.35 0.98 -0.61
CA THR A 320 3.96 -0.41 -0.84
C THR A 320 4.17 -0.72 -2.32
N PRO A 321 5.38 -1.13 -2.73
CA PRO A 321 5.73 -1.31 -4.14
C PRO A 321 4.75 -2.20 -4.88
N TYR A 322 4.30 -1.78 -6.04
CA TYR A 322 3.23 -2.48 -6.76
C TYR A 322 3.54 -3.97 -7.00
N PHE A 323 4.83 -4.30 -7.20
CA PHE A 323 5.24 -5.68 -7.49
C PHE A 323 5.18 -6.60 -6.25
N ASP A 324 5.15 -6.04 -5.03
CA ASP A 324 4.88 -6.86 -3.84
C ASP A 324 3.51 -7.55 -3.92
N THR A 325 2.51 -6.91 -4.52
CA THR A 325 1.17 -7.51 -4.66
C THR A 325 1.17 -8.81 -5.46
N PRO A 326 1.59 -8.86 -6.74
CA PRO A 326 1.64 -10.12 -7.49
C PRO A 326 2.64 -11.12 -6.88
N PHE A 327 3.75 -10.65 -6.30
CA PHE A 327 4.69 -11.50 -5.59
C PHE A 327 4.03 -12.19 -4.39
N SER A 328 3.35 -11.45 -3.52
CA SER A 328 2.62 -11.99 -2.36
C SER A 328 1.50 -12.94 -2.77
N VAL A 329 0.73 -12.58 -3.80
CA VAL A 329 -0.36 -13.42 -4.34
C VAL A 329 0.18 -14.76 -4.86
N ALA A 330 1.30 -14.75 -5.57
CA ALA A 330 1.95 -15.97 -6.06
C ALA A 330 2.42 -16.92 -4.94
N HIS A 331 2.63 -16.37 -3.73
CA HIS A 331 3.07 -17.11 -2.55
C HIS A 331 1.94 -17.43 -1.55
N LEU A 332 0.68 -17.13 -1.86
CA LEU A 332 -0.46 -17.45 -0.97
C LEU A 332 -0.67 -18.96 -0.82
N GLY A 333 -0.27 -19.77 -1.80
CA GLY A 333 -0.52 -21.22 -1.75
C GLY A 333 -2.00 -21.59 -1.87
N LEU A 334 -2.79 -20.78 -2.57
CA LEU A 334 -4.19 -21.09 -2.86
C LEU A 334 -4.29 -22.28 -3.82
N PRO A 335 -5.28 -23.21 -3.59
CA PRO A 335 -5.66 -24.20 -4.60
C PRO A 335 -5.97 -23.54 -5.94
N GLU A 336 -5.67 -24.25 -7.05
CA GLU A 336 -5.85 -23.73 -8.40
C GLU A 336 -7.29 -23.23 -8.63
N GLU A 337 -8.25 -23.96 -8.12
CA GLU A 337 -9.68 -23.69 -8.24
C GLU A 337 -10.13 -22.40 -7.55
N LEU A 338 -9.33 -21.84 -6.63
CA LEU A 338 -9.63 -20.62 -5.90
C LEU A 338 -8.78 -19.41 -6.33
N ARG A 339 -7.83 -19.60 -7.24
CA ARG A 339 -6.96 -18.49 -7.70
C ARG A 339 -7.73 -17.44 -8.46
N HIS A 340 -8.83 -17.81 -9.11
CA HIS A 340 -9.69 -16.87 -9.84
C HIS A 340 -10.41 -15.86 -8.93
N ASN A 341 -10.50 -16.13 -7.63
CA ASN A 341 -11.06 -15.17 -6.66
C ASN A 341 -10.16 -13.94 -6.44
N ILE A 342 -8.91 -14.00 -6.91
CA ILE A 342 -7.96 -12.88 -6.76
C ILE A 342 -7.83 -12.14 -8.08
N SER A 343 -8.06 -10.83 -8.04
CA SER A 343 -7.83 -9.93 -9.16
C SER A 343 -6.90 -8.78 -8.77
N ILE A 344 -6.12 -8.29 -9.73
CA ILE A 344 -5.17 -7.18 -9.52
C ILE A 344 -5.40 -6.13 -10.59
N ALA A 345 -5.60 -4.89 -10.17
CA ALA A 345 -5.71 -3.73 -11.05
C ALA A 345 -4.53 -2.76 -10.81
N TYR A 346 -3.92 -2.30 -11.89
CA TYR A 346 -2.79 -1.36 -11.84
C TYR A 346 -3.20 0.04 -12.29
N TYR A 347 -2.54 1.05 -11.72
CA TYR A 347 -2.81 2.46 -11.94
C TYR A 347 -1.52 3.25 -12.22
N GLU A 348 -1.62 4.25 -13.07
CA GLU A 348 -0.53 5.21 -13.31
C GLU A 348 -0.44 6.25 -12.18
N ALA A 349 -0.38 5.76 -10.95
CA ALA A 349 -0.45 6.52 -9.72
C ALA A 349 0.54 5.97 -8.69
N GLY A 350 0.66 6.66 -7.56
CA GLY A 350 1.36 6.17 -6.38
C GLY A 350 0.39 5.50 -5.39
N HIS A 351 0.68 5.68 -4.09
CA HIS A 351 0.00 5.04 -2.96
C HIS A 351 -1.50 5.35 -2.90
N MET A 352 -1.88 6.60 -3.17
CA MET A 352 -3.26 7.08 -3.20
C MET A 352 -3.67 7.31 -4.65
N MET A 353 -4.10 6.26 -5.35
CA MET A 353 -4.41 6.33 -6.78
C MET A 353 -5.55 7.29 -7.12
N TYR A 354 -6.45 7.51 -6.20
CA TYR A 354 -7.61 8.41 -6.33
C TYR A 354 -7.27 9.91 -6.29
N ILE A 355 -6.01 10.31 -6.10
CA ILE A 355 -5.59 11.73 -6.18
C ILE A 355 -5.41 12.23 -7.62
N ARG A 356 -5.28 11.33 -8.62
CA ARG A 356 -5.26 11.65 -10.04
C ARG A 356 -6.63 11.35 -10.64
N GLU A 357 -7.26 12.33 -11.25
CA GLU A 357 -8.65 12.23 -11.73
C GLU A 357 -8.90 11.02 -12.64
N ALA A 358 -8.00 10.76 -13.60
CA ALA A 358 -8.12 9.63 -14.52
C ALA A 358 -8.08 8.28 -13.78
N ASP A 359 -7.19 8.15 -12.78
CA ASP A 359 -7.07 6.94 -11.97
C ASP A 359 -8.23 6.83 -10.97
N HIS A 360 -8.75 7.93 -10.45
CA HIS A 360 -9.96 7.97 -9.61
C HIS A 360 -11.17 7.45 -10.38
N ALA A 361 -11.35 7.90 -11.63
CA ALA A 361 -12.43 7.42 -12.51
C ALA A 361 -12.30 5.90 -12.76
N LYS A 362 -11.09 5.42 -13.08
CA LYS A 362 -10.80 4.00 -13.27
C LYS A 362 -11.05 3.21 -11.98
N PHE A 363 -10.57 3.70 -10.83
CA PHE A 363 -10.77 3.07 -9.53
C PHE A 363 -12.25 2.89 -9.20
N LYS A 364 -13.08 3.94 -9.44
CA LYS A 364 -14.53 3.85 -9.31
C LYS A 364 -15.11 2.74 -10.18
N GLN A 365 -14.68 2.62 -11.43
CA GLN A 365 -15.17 1.61 -12.37
C GLN A 365 -14.80 0.21 -11.90
N ASP A 366 -13.54 -0.02 -11.53
CA ASP A 366 -13.03 -1.31 -11.09
C ASP A 366 -13.71 -1.77 -9.81
N VAL A 367 -13.80 -0.90 -8.79
CA VAL A 367 -14.45 -1.23 -7.50
C VAL A 367 -15.96 -1.45 -7.68
N ALA A 368 -16.64 -0.65 -8.50
CA ALA A 368 -18.07 -0.83 -8.75
C ALA A 368 -18.35 -2.13 -9.51
N ALA A 369 -17.52 -2.48 -10.50
CA ALA A 369 -17.62 -3.76 -11.21
C ALA A 369 -17.38 -4.94 -10.25
N PHE A 370 -16.35 -4.85 -9.43
CA PHE A 370 -16.03 -5.85 -8.40
C PHE A 370 -17.20 -6.07 -7.42
N ILE A 371 -17.76 -5.00 -6.85
CA ILE A 371 -18.89 -5.10 -5.91
C ILE A 371 -20.08 -5.78 -6.57
N ARG A 372 -20.42 -5.39 -7.82
CA ARG A 372 -21.54 -6.01 -8.54
C ARG A 372 -21.31 -7.49 -8.83
N ALA A 373 -20.08 -7.87 -9.21
CA ALA A 373 -19.74 -9.26 -9.51
C ALA A 373 -19.76 -10.15 -8.25
N ALA A 374 -19.27 -9.63 -7.12
CA ALA A 374 -19.22 -10.35 -5.85
C ALA A 374 -20.53 -10.28 -5.05
N THR A 375 -21.56 -9.56 -5.53
CA THR A 375 -22.88 -9.50 -4.90
C THR A 375 -23.77 -10.58 -5.54
N PRO A 376 -24.34 -11.53 -4.76
CA PRO A 376 -25.27 -12.53 -5.30
C PRO A 376 -26.46 -11.86 -5.98
N THR A 377 -26.82 -12.32 -7.18
CA THR A 377 -28.10 -11.97 -7.80
C THR A 377 -29.21 -12.64 -7.00
N GLN A 378 -30.17 -11.87 -6.52
CA GLN A 378 -31.38 -12.36 -5.84
C GLN A 378 -32.26 -13.19 -6.77
#